data_249ea8034a25547ba550f3d327efc083
#
_entry.id   249ea8034a25547ba550f3d327efc083
#
_cell.length_a   1.000
_cell.length_b   1.000
_cell.length_c   1.000
_cell.angle_alpha   90.00
_cell.angle_beta   90.00
_cell.angle_gamma   90.00
#
_symmetry.space_group_name_H-M   'P 1'
#
loop_
_entity.id
_entity.type
_entity.pdbx_description
1 polymer ?
#
loop_
_entity_poly.entity_id
_entity_poly.type
_entity_poly.pdbx_seq_one_letter_code
_entity_poly.pdbx_strand_id
1 'polypeptide(L)'
;MKKEIYISESMGESRIAIIEDSTLVEVYVEKQDHQRMVGNIYKGQVENVLPGMQAAFVDIGYDINAFLPFSEIENSGYLSEVDDADQKPSNNKKAKKPTRRKTNNNVNVDLKTGQEIFVQVIKEAFAGKGPRVTTEIALPGRLLVLVPNAKYIGISKKIWDKYERRRLKKIVSSLKDKDMGVIVRTVAEGKSEELIKNDFKNLAENWKKLQAKSKRTKGSSIIYEDLETASSVIRDLFTPDINKIVIDSKKLYRKLQSYLEDISPNMANHLEYYKLKQPLFESMGFENELDKLLRPKVWLNSGAYLIIEKTEAMVVVDVNSGRFIGKKNHEENSLKINLEACKEVARQLRLRDLSGLVVIDFIDMREEANQRKIYYELRKELKKDRAKVAVSPISEFGLLEMTRQRIRLSLLDSMSEECPTCHGSGRIMSRETLITRIDHWLRRYKSKHRSLKLILELHPEIADFLKNNKKALRGLMWQNFTYISIQGNNDISRDEFRFLSSSNGQKEIEHVGIGHKKDKA
;
A
#
# COMPACT_ATOMS: atom_id res chain seq x y z
N MET A 1 14.38 -8.62 21.84
CA MET A 1 14.26 -7.91 20.56
C MET A 1 14.27 -6.44 20.87
N LYS A 2 15.31 -5.73 20.43
CA LYS A 2 15.49 -4.29 20.68
C LYS A 2 14.82 -3.54 19.54
N LYS A 3 13.87 -2.65 19.84
CA LYS A 3 13.11 -1.89 18.85
C LYS A 3 13.34 -0.41 18.98
N GLU A 4 13.71 0.24 17.89
CA GLU A 4 14.00 1.67 17.83
C GLU A 4 13.18 2.33 16.71
N ILE A 5 12.74 3.56 16.94
CA ILE A 5 11.93 4.34 15.97
C ILE A 5 12.64 5.66 15.71
N TYR A 6 12.82 6.01 14.46
CA TYR A 6 13.43 7.26 14.01
C TYR A 6 12.43 8.02 13.16
N ILE A 7 12.17 9.29 13.50
CA ILE A 7 11.17 10.13 12.84
C ILE A 7 11.84 11.41 12.37
N SER A 8 11.74 11.66 11.08
CA SER A 8 12.24 12.88 10.43
C SER A 8 11.11 13.63 9.74
N GLU A 9 11.04 14.93 9.95
CA GLU A 9 10.11 15.82 9.26
C GLU A 9 10.90 16.87 8.48
N SER A 10 10.74 16.92 7.15
CA SER A 10 11.41 17.87 6.28
C SER A 10 10.51 18.25 5.11
N MET A 11 10.42 19.58 4.82
CA MET A 11 9.77 20.15 3.62
C MET A 11 8.44 19.49 3.20
N GLY A 12 7.54 19.22 4.17
CA GLY A 12 6.24 18.62 3.86
C GLY A 12 6.25 17.10 3.69
N GLU A 13 7.37 16.44 3.99
CA GLU A 13 7.49 14.99 4.05
C GLU A 13 7.81 14.53 5.46
N SER A 14 7.10 13.51 5.93
CA SER A 14 7.36 12.83 7.20
C SER A 14 7.85 11.42 6.92
N ARG A 15 9.02 11.07 7.46
CA ARG A 15 9.65 9.76 7.31
C ARG A 15 9.78 9.09 8.65
N ILE A 16 9.39 7.82 8.74
CA ILE A 16 9.51 7.02 9.95
C ILE A 16 10.24 5.72 9.62
N ALA A 17 11.34 5.46 10.30
CA ALA A 17 12.09 4.21 10.19
C ALA A 17 11.95 3.40 11.47
N ILE A 18 11.71 2.10 11.34
CA ILE A 18 11.65 1.16 12.46
C ILE A 18 12.78 0.16 12.31
N ILE A 19 13.55 0.04 13.38
CA ILE A 19 14.69 -0.87 13.49
C ILE A 19 14.35 -1.95 14.50
N GLU A 20 14.62 -3.19 14.15
CA GLU A 20 14.57 -4.35 15.03
C GLU A 20 15.97 -5.00 15.05
N ASP A 21 16.58 -5.12 16.24
CA ASP A 21 17.93 -5.68 16.44
C ASP A 21 18.98 -5.14 15.44
N SER A 22 19.04 -3.79 15.31
CA SER A 22 19.94 -3.04 14.43
C SER A 22 19.67 -3.22 12.92
N THR A 23 18.54 -3.81 12.53
CA THR A 23 18.15 -4.00 11.14
C THR A 23 16.91 -3.15 10.81
N LEU A 24 16.96 -2.40 9.72
CA LEU A 24 15.81 -1.65 9.21
C LEU A 24 14.75 -2.62 8.69
N VAL A 25 13.55 -2.55 9.26
CA VAL A 25 12.47 -3.51 8.95
C VAL A 25 11.19 -2.88 8.39
N GLU A 26 10.93 -1.61 8.70
CA GLU A 26 9.79 -0.88 8.16
C GLU A 26 10.18 0.58 7.91
N VAL A 27 9.71 1.14 6.82
CA VAL A 27 9.82 2.57 6.50
C VAL A 27 8.46 3.11 6.10
N TYR A 28 8.16 4.31 6.59
CA TYR A 28 6.96 5.05 6.26
C TYR A 28 7.37 6.38 5.67
N VAL A 29 6.82 6.72 4.51
CA VAL A 29 7.04 8.01 3.85
C VAL A 29 5.68 8.60 3.56
N GLU A 30 5.42 9.77 4.11
CA GLU A 30 4.19 10.53 3.87
C GLU A 30 4.53 11.93 3.38
N LYS A 31 3.86 12.32 2.30
CA LYS A 31 3.89 13.66 1.76
C LYS A 31 2.64 14.41 2.21
N GLN A 32 2.76 15.70 2.52
CA GLN A 32 1.62 16.54 2.94
C GLN A 32 0.54 16.64 1.85
N ASP A 33 0.93 16.54 0.57
CA ASP A 33 0.01 16.59 -0.57
C ASP A 33 -0.86 15.33 -0.72
N HIS A 34 -0.46 14.24 -0.09
CA HIS A 34 -1.22 12.98 -0.01
C HIS A 34 -1.63 12.69 1.42
N GLN A 35 -2.51 13.53 1.96
CA GLN A 35 -3.06 13.31 3.30
C GLN A 35 -3.76 11.95 3.36
N ARG A 36 -3.34 11.14 4.31
CA ARG A 36 -3.94 9.84 4.56
C ARG A 36 -5.43 10.00 4.84
N MET A 37 -6.26 9.37 4.03
CA MET A 37 -7.71 9.38 4.22
C MET A 37 -8.19 8.25 5.13
N VAL A 38 -7.45 7.13 5.22
CA VAL A 38 -7.83 5.97 6.02
C VAL A 38 -7.92 6.34 7.49
N GLY A 39 -9.08 6.05 8.11
CA GLY A 39 -9.41 6.43 9.48
C GLY A 39 -10.23 7.71 9.58
N ASN A 40 -10.17 8.59 8.59
CA ASN A 40 -10.95 9.82 8.57
C ASN A 40 -12.44 9.52 8.46
N ILE A 41 -13.25 10.33 9.16
CA ILE A 41 -14.71 10.22 9.14
C ILE A 41 -15.28 11.43 8.41
N TYR A 42 -16.12 11.14 7.44
CA TYR A 42 -16.79 12.14 6.62
C TYR A 42 -18.29 12.14 6.88
N LYS A 43 -18.89 13.30 6.79
CA LYS A 43 -20.30 13.42 6.47
C LYS A 43 -20.41 13.37 4.96
N GLY A 44 -21.00 12.34 4.41
CA GLY A 44 -21.15 12.16 2.96
C GLY A 44 -22.60 12.14 2.55
N GLN A 45 -22.84 12.34 1.26
CA GLN A 45 -24.16 12.23 0.64
C GLN A 45 -24.19 11.07 -0.34
N VAL A 46 -25.19 10.20 -0.22
CA VAL A 46 -25.38 9.08 -1.15
C VAL A 46 -25.75 9.63 -2.52
N GLU A 47 -24.89 9.42 -3.51
CA GLU A 47 -25.18 9.84 -4.89
C GLU A 47 -25.92 8.78 -5.68
N ASN A 48 -25.42 7.53 -5.63
CA ASN A 48 -25.99 6.42 -6.37
C ASN A 48 -26.05 5.15 -5.53
N VAL A 49 -27.13 4.43 -5.63
CA VAL A 49 -27.30 3.08 -5.05
C VAL A 49 -27.41 2.07 -6.17
N LEU A 50 -26.49 1.10 -6.22
CA LEU A 50 -26.41 0.10 -7.28
C LEU A 50 -26.62 -1.31 -6.71
N PRO A 51 -27.87 -1.79 -6.62
CA PRO A 51 -28.17 -3.11 -6.05
C PRO A 51 -27.50 -4.26 -6.80
N GLY A 52 -27.32 -4.13 -8.12
CA GLY A 52 -26.63 -5.14 -8.94
C GLY A 52 -25.15 -5.32 -8.61
N MET A 53 -24.50 -4.26 -8.11
CA MET A 53 -23.11 -4.30 -7.60
C MET A 53 -23.06 -4.50 -6.08
N GLN A 54 -24.18 -4.55 -5.40
CA GLN A 54 -24.29 -4.57 -3.93
C GLN A 54 -23.45 -3.47 -3.25
N ALA A 55 -23.54 -2.26 -3.80
CA ALA A 55 -22.76 -1.11 -3.33
C ALA A 55 -23.52 0.20 -3.57
N ALA A 56 -23.10 1.25 -2.85
CA ALA A 56 -23.49 2.63 -3.09
C ALA A 56 -22.25 3.48 -3.34
N PHE A 57 -22.41 4.58 -4.06
CA PHE A 57 -21.41 5.63 -4.21
C PHE A 57 -21.82 6.82 -3.34
N VAL A 58 -20.84 7.33 -2.59
CA VAL A 58 -21.04 8.39 -1.60
C VAL A 58 -20.11 9.54 -1.94
N ASP A 59 -20.66 10.72 -2.15
CA ASP A 59 -19.89 11.95 -2.21
C ASP A 59 -19.40 12.31 -0.81
N ILE A 60 -18.11 12.44 -0.63
CA ILE A 60 -17.42 12.83 0.62
C ILE A 60 -16.70 14.17 0.50
N GLY A 61 -16.90 14.91 -0.60
CA GLY A 61 -16.19 16.13 -0.93
C GLY A 61 -14.78 15.88 -1.49
N TYR A 62 -14.56 14.71 -2.10
CA TYR A 62 -13.33 14.33 -2.80
C TYR A 62 -13.62 14.19 -4.31
N ASP A 63 -12.59 14.34 -5.17
CA ASP A 63 -12.74 14.35 -6.64
C ASP A 63 -13.46 13.11 -7.20
N ILE A 64 -13.33 11.98 -6.53
CA ILE A 64 -13.94 10.71 -6.92
C ILE A 64 -14.80 10.20 -5.77
N ASN A 65 -16.05 9.82 -6.08
CA ASN A 65 -16.99 9.30 -5.11
C ASN A 65 -16.47 8.06 -4.38
N ALA A 66 -16.72 8.00 -3.08
CA ALA A 66 -16.34 6.88 -2.24
C ALA A 66 -17.23 5.64 -2.52
N PHE A 67 -16.62 4.46 -2.51
CA PHE A 67 -17.29 3.18 -2.71
C PHE A 67 -17.70 2.57 -1.37
N LEU A 68 -19.00 2.39 -1.17
CA LEU A 68 -19.61 1.79 0.02
C LEU A 68 -20.25 0.44 -0.33
N PRO A 69 -19.62 -0.70 -0.09
CA PRO A 69 -20.24 -2.01 -0.26
C PRO A 69 -21.36 -2.21 0.75
N PHE A 70 -22.42 -2.91 0.38
CA PHE A 70 -23.53 -3.21 1.31
C PHE A 70 -23.11 -4.07 2.50
N SER A 71 -22.03 -4.86 2.36
CA SER A 71 -21.43 -5.61 3.47
C SER A 71 -20.75 -4.73 4.54
N GLU A 72 -20.49 -3.46 4.23
CA GLU A 72 -19.87 -2.49 5.14
C GLU A 72 -20.91 -1.48 5.71
N ILE A 73 -22.20 -1.77 5.53
CA ILE A 73 -23.29 -0.98 6.11
C ILE A 73 -23.68 -1.60 7.44
N GLU A 74 -23.78 -0.77 8.46
CA GLU A 74 -24.25 -1.12 9.80
C GLU A 74 -25.58 -1.89 9.71
N ASN A 75 -25.72 -3.00 10.44
CA ASN A 75 -26.83 -3.95 10.40
C ASN A 75 -26.85 -4.99 9.27
N SER A 76 -25.82 -5.12 8.45
CA SER A 76 -25.78 -6.18 7.43
C SER A 76 -25.59 -7.61 7.99
N GLY A 77 -25.47 -7.79 9.30
CA GLY A 77 -25.40 -9.10 9.98
C GLY A 77 -24.10 -9.86 9.78
N TYR A 78 -23.13 -9.30 9.04
CA TYR A 78 -21.86 -9.99 8.72
C TYR A 78 -20.77 -9.90 9.78
N LEU A 79 -20.90 -9.02 10.77
CA LEU A 79 -19.87 -8.80 11.80
C LEU A 79 -20.16 -9.52 13.14
N SER A 80 -21.19 -10.36 13.21
CA SER A 80 -21.51 -11.16 14.40
C SER A 80 -20.59 -12.40 14.60
N GLU A 81 -19.61 -12.64 13.75
CA GLU A 81 -18.61 -13.71 13.92
C GLU A 81 -17.32 -13.26 14.63
N VAL A 82 -17.42 -12.33 15.59
CA VAL A 82 -16.38 -12.21 16.61
C VAL A 82 -16.71 -13.22 17.70
N ASP A 83 -16.26 -14.44 17.48
CA ASP A 83 -16.17 -15.59 18.35
C ASP A 83 -16.81 -15.49 19.73
N ASP A 84 -18.03 -16.00 19.88
CA ASP A 84 -18.50 -16.68 21.08
C ASP A 84 -17.86 -18.08 21.20
N ALA A 85 -16.53 -18.14 21.18
CA ALA A 85 -15.79 -19.40 21.37
C ALA A 85 -15.76 -19.88 22.83
N ASP A 86 -16.51 -19.23 23.74
CA ASP A 86 -16.61 -19.60 25.15
C ASP A 86 -17.96 -20.27 25.53
N GLN A 87 -18.80 -20.63 24.56
CA GLN A 87 -19.93 -21.51 24.87
C GLN A 87 -19.45 -22.95 24.97
N LYS A 88 -19.49 -23.51 26.21
CA LYS A 88 -19.26 -24.92 26.48
C LYS A 88 -20.06 -25.81 25.52
N PRO A 89 -19.49 -26.85 24.94
CA PRO A 89 -20.27 -27.82 24.19
C PRO A 89 -21.27 -28.49 25.16
N SER A 90 -22.54 -28.15 25.00
CA SER A 90 -23.64 -28.93 25.60
C SER A 90 -23.59 -30.32 24.96
N ASN A 91 -23.28 -31.34 25.75
CA ASN A 91 -23.40 -32.73 25.40
C ASN A 91 -24.86 -33.02 25.00
N ASN A 92 -25.07 -33.25 23.75
CA ASN A 92 -26.09 -34.03 23.06
C ASN A 92 -26.54 -33.32 21.78
N LYS A 93 -25.93 -33.73 20.64
CA LYS A 93 -26.66 -34.05 19.42
C LYS A 93 -25.65 -34.39 18.29
N LYS A 94 -25.95 -35.49 17.64
CA LYS A 94 -25.22 -36.16 16.54
C LYS A 94 -24.72 -35.17 15.48
N ALA A 95 -23.46 -35.35 15.08
CA ALA A 95 -22.79 -34.62 14.02
C ALA A 95 -23.61 -34.63 12.70
N LYS A 96 -24.23 -33.50 12.36
CA LYS A 96 -24.70 -33.23 11.00
C LYS A 96 -23.55 -32.55 10.25
N LYS A 97 -23.19 -33.11 9.08
CA LYS A 97 -22.24 -32.54 8.12
C LYS A 97 -22.58 -31.07 7.87
N PRO A 98 -21.60 -30.17 7.70
CA PRO A 98 -21.88 -28.79 7.42
C PRO A 98 -22.52 -28.68 6.04
N THR A 99 -23.84 -28.50 6.03
CA THR A 99 -24.55 -28.05 4.84
C THR A 99 -24.09 -26.64 4.54
N ARG A 100 -23.52 -26.43 3.36
CA ARG A 100 -23.31 -25.10 2.76
C ARG A 100 -24.62 -24.32 2.90
N ARG A 101 -24.68 -23.39 3.87
CA ARG A 101 -25.78 -22.41 3.92
C ARG A 101 -25.68 -21.59 2.64
N LYS A 102 -26.70 -21.70 1.80
CA LYS A 102 -26.95 -20.75 0.72
C LYS A 102 -27.11 -19.40 1.37
N THR A 103 -26.15 -18.53 1.18
CA THR A 103 -26.27 -17.10 1.50
C THR A 103 -27.36 -16.54 0.58
N ASN A 104 -28.53 -16.26 1.15
CA ASN A 104 -29.51 -15.42 0.48
C ASN A 104 -28.93 -14.02 0.38
N ASN A 105 -28.45 -13.66 -0.80
CA ASN A 105 -27.73 -12.42 -1.12
C ASN A 105 -28.67 -11.19 -1.31
N ASN A 106 -29.81 -11.13 -0.67
CA ASN A 106 -30.64 -9.92 -0.70
C ASN A 106 -30.54 -9.21 0.67
N VAL A 107 -29.48 -8.43 0.84
CA VAL A 107 -29.42 -7.41 1.90
C VAL A 107 -30.34 -6.28 1.44
N ASN A 108 -31.54 -6.16 2.01
CA ASN A 108 -32.37 -4.97 1.83
C ASN A 108 -31.70 -3.81 2.56
N VAL A 109 -30.96 -3.03 1.82
CA VAL A 109 -30.33 -1.80 2.33
C VAL A 109 -31.29 -0.65 2.03
N ASP A 110 -31.80 -0.01 3.08
CA ASP A 110 -32.67 1.17 2.96
C ASP A 110 -31.83 2.45 2.84
N LEU A 111 -31.03 2.53 1.78
CA LEU A 111 -30.28 3.74 1.41
C LEU A 111 -31.00 4.43 0.26
N LYS A 112 -31.17 5.76 0.39
CA LYS A 112 -31.81 6.60 -0.63
C LYS A 112 -30.78 7.59 -1.19
N THR A 113 -30.85 7.83 -2.50
CA THR A 113 -30.08 8.90 -3.14
C THR A 113 -30.39 10.25 -2.48
N GLY A 114 -29.37 11.04 -2.21
CA GLY A 114 -29.50 12.30 -1.50
C GLY A 114 -29.44 12.18 0.04
N GLN A 115 -29.42 10.96 0.59
CA GLN A 115 -29.34 10.74 2.04
C GLN A 115 -27.96 11.11 2.57
N GLU A 116 -27.92 11.90 3.65
CA GLU A 116 -26.70 12.19 4.38
C GLU A 116 -26.36 11.01 5.31
N ILE A 117 -25.12 10.53 5.26
CA ILE A 117 -24.62 9.43 6.08
C ILE A 117 -23.23 9.73 6.63
N PHE A 118 -22.89 9.12 7.77
CA PHE A 118 -21.52 9.08 8.25
C PHE A 118 -20.79 7.90 7.62
N VAL A 119 -19.60 8.16 7.11
CA VAL A 119 -18.73 7.13 6.55
C VAL A 119 -17.30 7.31 7.02
N GLN A 120 -16.64 6.20 7.28
CA GLN A 120 -15.21 6.16 7.60
C GLN A 120 -14.45 5.49 6.46
N VAL A 121 -13.33 6.09 6.06
CA VAL A 121 -12.48 5.52 5.01
C VAL A 121 -11.69 4.34 5.57
N ILE A 122 -11.79 3.19 4.89
CA ILE A 122 -11.08 1.95 5.24
C ILE A 122 -9.99 1.58 4.23
N LYS A 123 -10.03 2.17 3.02
CA LYS A 123 -8.97 2.02 2.01
C LYS A 123 -8.84 3.31 1.22
N GLU A 124 -7.60 3.67 0.90
CA GLU A 124 -7.27 4.83 0.05
C GLU A 124 -7.85 4.71 -1.36
N ALA A 125 -8.05 5.85 -2.01
CA ALA A 125 -8.27 5.93 -3.44
C ALA A 125 -7.04 5.38 -4.18
N PHE A 126 -7.25 4.63 -5.25
CA PHE A 126 -6.14 4.02 -6.00
C PHE A 126 -6.53 3.77 -7.46
N ALA A 127 -5.60 4.05 -8.38
CA ALA A 127 -5.74 3.76 -9.83
C ALA A 127 -7.08 4.24 -10.42
N GLY A 128 -7.46 5.50 -10.15
CA GLY A 128 -8.70 6.10 -10.67
C GLY A 128 -9.98 5.61 -9.98
N LYS A 129 -9.89 4.79 -8.92
CA LYS A 129 -11.02 4.34 -8.10
C LYS A 129 -11.10 5.16 -6.82
N GLY A 130 -12.31 5.56 -6.44
CA GLY A 130 -12.57 6.27 -5.19
C GLY A 130 -12.22 5.46 -3.94
N PRO A 131 -12.08 6.12 -2.78
CA PRO A 131 -11.79 5.45 -1.52
C PRO A 131 -12.92 4.50 -1.13
N ARG A 132 -12.57 3.39 -0.46
CA ARG A 132 -13.56 2.48 0.11
C ARG A 132 -13.93 2.93 1.51
N VAL A 133 -15.22 2.96 1.79
CA VAL A 133 -15.76 3.44 3.06
C VAL A 133 -16.68 2.41 3.72
N THR A 134 -16.92 2.60 5.02
CA THR A 134 -17.86 1.84 5.85
C THR A 134 -18.73 2.80 6.65
N THR A 135 -19.95 2.39 7.01
CA THR A 135 -20.78 3.11 7.96
C THR A 135 -20.50 2.69 9.42
N GLU A 136 -19.79 1.58 9.63
CA GLU A 136 -19.35 1.15 10.95
C GLU A 136 -18.13 1.97 11.38
N ILE A 137 -18.39 3.02 12.14
CA ILE A 137 -17.35 3.94 12.60
C ILE A 137 -16.59 3.32 13.77
N ALA A 138 -15.27 3.33 13.68
CA ALA A 138 -14.35 2.89 14.71
C ALA A 138 -13.45 4.05 15.15
N LEU A 139 -13.54 4.44 16.42
CA LEU A 139 -12.69 5.47 17.02
C LEU A 139 -11.58 4.80 17.82
N PRO A 140 -10.35 4.77 17.32
CA PRO A 140 -9.25 4.12 18.02
C PRO A 140 -8.75 4.98 19.16
N GLY A 141 -8.84 4.43 20.38
CA GLY A 141 -8.11 4.88 21.56
C GLY A 141 -6.82 4.12 21.76
N ARG A 142 -6.21 4.31 22.91
CA ARG A 142 -4.99 3.62 23.29
C ARG A 142 -5.25 2.17 23.71
N LEU A 143 -6.17 1.96 24.65
CA LEU A 143 -6.49 0.66 25.24
C LEU A 143 -7.72 0.03 24.58
N LEU A 144 -8.60 0.87 24.07
CA LEU A 144 -9.89 0.51 23.51
C LEU A 144 -10.06 1.05 22.09
N VAL A 145 -10.97 0.44 21.34
CA VAL A 145 -11.56 1.04 20.14
C VAL A 145 -13.05 1.16 20.39
N LEU A 146 -13.59 2.37 20.32
CA LEU A 146 -15.02 2.60 20.44
C LEU A 146 -15.68 2.44 19.08
N VAL A 147 -16.73 1.63 19.04
CA VAL A 147 -17.55 1.42 17.83
C VAL A 147 -18.96 1.90 18.16
N PRO A 148 -19.30 3.17 17.86
CA PRO A 148 -20.65 3.70 18.11
C PRO A 148 -21.69 2.87 17.35
N ASN A 149 -22.90 2.80 17.89
CA ASN A 149 -24.05 2.06 17.38
C ASN A 149 -23.89 0.54 17.30
N ALA A 150 -22.79 -0.03 17.79
CA ALA A 150 -22.59 -1.47 17.90
C ALA A 150 -22.95 -1.99 19.29
N LYS A 151 -23.28 -3.28 19.40
CA LYS A 151 -23.68 -3.89 20.69
C LYS A 151 -22.69 -4.88 21.26
N TYR A 152 -21.61 -5.19 20.54
CA TYR A 152 -20.65 -6.22 20.93
C TYR A 152 -19.49 -5.70 21.78
N ILE A 153 -18.82 -6.62 22.49
CA ILE A 153 -17.53 -6.40 23.14
C ILE A 153 -16.54 -7.37 22.53
N GLY A 154 -15.56 -6.84 21.80
CA GLY A 154 -14.43 -7.59 21.26
C GLY A 154 -13.23 -7.55 22.20
N ILE A 155 -12.42 -8.60 22.25
CA ILE A 155 -11.12 -8.62 22.92
C ILE A 155 -10.08 -9.15 21.95
N SER A 156 -8.94 -8.45 21.86
CA SER A 156 -7.85 -8.85 20.97
C SER A 156 -7.51 -10.34 21.09
N LYS A 157 -7.41 -11.02 19.96
CA LYS A 157 -7.01 -12.45 19.92
C LYS A 157 -5.58 -12.69 20.40
N LYS A 158 -4.76 -11.65 20.52
CA LYS A 158 -3.38 -11.73 21.04
C LYS A 158 -3.31 -11.79 22.57
N ILE A 159 -4.39 -11.51 23.29
CA ILE A 159 -4.49 -11.70 24.74
C ILE A 159 -4.91 -13.16 24.97
N TRP A 160 -3.95 -14.00 25.37
CA TRP A 160 -4.14 -15.46 25.50
C TRP A 160 -4.71 -15.87 26.87
N ASP A 161 -4.43 -15.09 27.92
CA ASP A 161 -4.87 -15.41 29.26
C ASP A 161 -6.40 -15.27 29.41
N LYS A 162 -7.04 -16.39 29.72
CA LYS A 162 -8.49 -16.46 29.90
C LYS A 162 -9.00 -15.65 31.09
N TYR A 163 -8.22 -15.56 32.16
CA TYR A 163 -8.57 -14.78 33.34
C TYR A 163 -8.54 -13.29 33.02
N GLU A 164 -7.51 -12.85 32.36
CA GLU A 164 -7.36 -11.46 31.92
C GLU A 164 -8.46 -11.08 30.92
N ARG A 165 -8.78 -11.93 29.95
CA ARG A 165 -9.91 -11.70 29.03
C ARG A 165 -11.23 -11.52 29.78
N ARG A 166 -11.50 -12.35 30.81
CA ARG A 166 -12.71 -12.21 31.64
C ARG A 166 -12.70 -10.92 32.46
N ARG A 167 -11.56 -10.55 33.05
CA ARG A 167 -11.38 -9.30 33.78
C ARG A 167 -11.68 -8.09 32.90
N LEU A 168 -11.04 -8.02 31.74
CA LEU A 168 -11.22 -6.93 30.77
C LEU A 168 -12.68 -6.87 30.25
N LYS A 169 -13.29 -8.01 29.95
CA LYS A 169 -14.70 -8.08 29.54
C LYS A 169 -15.64 -7.53 30.62
N LYS A 170 -15.39 -7.87 31.90
CA LYS A 170 -16.18 -7.37 33.03
C LYS A 170 -16.07 -5.86 33.18
N ILE A 171 -14.86 -5.30 33.12
CA ILE A 171 -14.61 -3.86 33.20
C ILE A 171 -15.37 -3.13 32.09
N VAL A 172 -15.16 -3.55 30.82
CA VAL A 172 -15.79 -2.87 29.68
C VAL A 172 -17.31 -3.02 29.71
N SER A 173 -17.85 -4.17 30.16
CA SER A 173 -19.30 -4.37 30.27
C SER A 173 -19.96 -3.43 31.29
N SER A 174 -19.24 -3.01 32.33
CA SER A 174 -19.74 -2.05 33.33
C SER A 174 -19.68 -0.59 32.86
N LEU A 175 -18.88 -0.30 31.83
CA LEU A 175 -18.63 1.06 31.35
C LEU A 175 -19.50 1.45 30.15
N LYS A 176 -19.81 0.47 29.27
CA LYS A 176 -20.44 0.76 28.00
C LYS A 176 -21.95 1.02 28.14
N ASP A 177 -22.44 1.97 27.36
CA ASP A 177 -23.87 2.15 27.11
C ASP A 177 -24.40 1.03 26.18
N LYS A 178 -25.74 0.85 26.16
CA LYS A 178 -26.38 -0.25 25.40
C LYS A 178 -26.07 -0.24 23.90
N ASP A 179 -25.86 0.95 23.33
CA ASP A 179 -25.64 1.15 21.89
C ASP A 179 -24.20 1.52 21.55
N MET A 180 -23.24 1.18 22.42
CA MET A 180 -21.81 1.37 22.16
C MET A 180 -21.09 0.02 22.17
N GLY A 181 -20.45 -0.34 21.07
CA GLY A 181 -19.51 -1.46 20.98
C GLY A 181 -18.11 -1.03 21.42
N VAL A 182 -17.36 -1.96 21.97
CA VAL A 182 -15.98 -1.70 22.40
C VAL A 182 -15.11 -2.90 22.04
N ILE A 183 -13.94 -2.61 21.44
CA ILE A 183 -12.91 -3.61 21.19
C ILE A 183 -11.71 -3.31 22.10
N VAL A 184 -11.34 -4.27 22.93
CA VAL A 184 -10.18 -4.17 23.82
C VAL A 184 -8.91 -4.52 23.04
N ARG A 185 -7.94 -3.59 23.00
CA ARG A 185 -6.66 -3.78 22.32
C ARG A 185 -5.69 -4.59 23.17
N THR A 186 -4.67 -5.18 22.56
CA THR A 186 -3.62 -5.96 23.25
C THR A 186 -2.91 -5.16 24.32
N VAL A 187 -2.71 -3.85 24.11
CA VAL A 187 -2.04 -2.95 25.06
C VAL A 187 -2.79 -2.79 26.39
N ALA A 188 -4.07 -3.18 26.44
CA ALA A 188 -4.88 -3.12 27.66
C ALA A 188 -4.56 -4.28 28.64
N GLU A 189 -3.83 -5.31 28.21
CA GLU A 189 -3.41 -6.42 29.05
C GLU A 189 -2.61 -5.93 30.25
N GLY A 190 -3.01 -6.36 31.47
CA GLY A 190 -2.38 -5.97 32.74
C GLY A 190 -2.60 -4.51 33.17
N LYS A 191 -3.39 -3.71 32.45
CA LYS A 191 -3.64 -2.31 32.83
C LYS A 191 -4.72 -2.19 33.91
N SER A 192 -4.63 -1.12 34.72
CA SER A 192 -5.60 -0.85 35.76
C SER A 192 -6.97 -0.51 35.17
N GLU A 193 -8.02 -0.73 36.00
CA GLU A 193 -9.39 -0.42 35.61
C GLU A 193 -9.59 1.09 35.38
N GLU A 194 -8.91 1.94 36.15
CA GLU A 194 -8.96 3.40 36.02
C GLU A 194 -8.47 3.89 34.66
N LEU A 195 -7.36 3.33 34.15
CA LEU A 195 -6.84 3.68 32.84
C LEU A 195 -7.80 3.29 31.71
N ILE A 196 -8.46 2.14 31.84
CA ILE A 196 -9.46 1.67 30.88
C ILE A 196 -10.70 2.58 30.91
N LYS A 197 -11.15 2.97 32.11
CA LYS A 197 -12.26 3.92 32.28
C LYS A 197 -11.98 5.28 31.68
N ASN A 198 -10.78 5.82 31.90
CA ASN A 198 -10.37 7.11 31.35
C ASN A 198 -10.31 7.08 29.82
N ASP A 199 -9.73 6.03 29.22
CA ASP A 199 -9.69 5.87 27.76
C ASP A 199 -11.11 5.81 27.16
N PHE A 200 -12.01 5.03 27.79
CA PHE A 200 -13.41 4.95 27.38
C PHE A 200 -14.12 6.32 27.47
N LYS A 201 -13.94 7.04 28.57
CA LYS A 201 -14.54 8.36 28.76
C LYS A 201 -14.08 9.35 27.70
N ASN A 202 -12.78 9.41 27.42
CA ASN A 202 -12.21 10.27 26.39
C ASN A 202 -12.79 9.95 24.99
N LEU A 203 -12.92 8.67 24.65
CA LEU A 203 -13.50 8.23 23.39
C LEU A 203 -14.98 8.59 23.27
N ALA A 204 -15.76 8.40 24.35
CA ALA A 204 -17.18 8.75 24.39
C ALA A 204 -17.40 10.27 24.26
N GLU A 205 -16.55 11.09 24.91
CA GLU A 205 -16.58 12.54 24.79
C GLU A 205 -16.22 12.99 23.36
N ASN A 206 -15.20 12.38 22.76
CA ASN A 206 -14.81 12.66 21.37
C ASN A 206 -15.96 12.32 20.41
N TRP A 207 -16.62 11.19 20.58
CA TRP A 207 -17.80 10.84 19.79
C TRP A 207 -18.92 11.88 19.89
N LYS A 208 -19.24 12.34 21.10
CA LYS A 208 -20.24 13.40 21.30
C LYS A 208 -19.86 14.71 20.59
N LYS A 209 -18.57 15.09 20.64
CA LYS A 209 -18.07 16.27 19.92
C LYS A 209 -18.21 16.13 18.41
N LEU A 210 -17.92 14.93 17.86
CA LEU A 210 -18.07 14.64 16.42
C LEU A 210 -19.53 14.71 15.97
N GLN A 211 -20.45 14.15 16.73
CA GLN A 211 -21.88 14.26 16.48
C GLN A 211 -22.38 15.72 16.49
N ALA A 212 -21.90 16.52 17.46
CA ALA A 212 -22.25 17.95 17.53
C ALA A 212 -21.66 18.74 16.35
N LYS A 213 -20.44 18.45 15.94
CA LYS A 213 -19.80 19.05 14.75
C LYS A 213 -20.59 18.74 13.49
N SER A 214 -20.97 17.50 13.29
CA SER A 214 -21.73 17.07 12.11
C SER A 214 -23.08 17.77 11.97
N LYS A 215 -23.82 17.96 13.08
CA LYS A 215 -25.09 18.69 13.05
C LYS A 215 -24.96 20.15 12.58
N ARG A 216 -23.78 20.76 12.78
CA ARG A 216 -23.48 22.15 12.39
C ARG A 216 -22.93 22.25 10.96
N THR A 217 -22.38 21.16 10.43
CA THR A 217 -21.72 21.13 9.13
C THR A 217 -22.73 20.81 8.03
N LYS A 218 -22.79 21.62 6.99
CA LYS A 218 -23.65 21.41 5.80
C LYS A 218 -22.85 20.75 4.67
N GLY A 219 -23.44 19.83 3.95
CA GLY A 219 -22.85 19.17 2.78
C GLY A 219 -21.77 18.14 3.12
N SER A 220 -21.16 17.59 2.08
CA SER A 220 -20.07 16.61 2.17
C SER A 220 -18.80 17.25 2.73
N SER A 221 -18.29 16.72 3.84
CA SER A 221 -17.12 17.31 4.51
C SER A 221 -16.50 16.39 5.55
N ILE A 222 -15.23 16.63 5.84
CA ILE A 222 -14.49 15.91 6.88
C ILE A 222 -14.95 16.35 8.29
N ILE A 223 -15.40 15.38 9.06
CA ILE A 223 -15.85 15.58 10.46
C ILE A 223 -14.74 15.25 11.44
N TYR A 224 -14.01 14.17 11.19
CA TYR A 224 -12.88 13.73 12.00
C TYR A 224 -11.71 13.37 11.09
N GLU A 225 -10.59 13.93 11.44
CA GLU A 225 -9.31 13.62 10.83
C GLU A 225 -8.52 12.74 11.81
N ASP A 226 -8.14 11.53 11.38
CA ASP A 226 -7.33 10.67 12.23
C ASP A 226 -5.95 11.34 12.43
N LEU A 227 -5.29 11.00 13.51
CA LEU A 227 -4.01 11.62 13.88
C LEU A 227 -3.03 11.55 12.70
N GLU A 228 -2.22 12.61 12.54
CA GLU A 228 -1.05 12.60 11.64
C GLU A 228 -0.28 11.29 11.78
N THR A 229 0.28 10.80 10.69
CA THR A 229 0.89 9.45 10.62
C THR A 229 1.91 9.20 11.71
N ALA A 230 2.78 10.17 11.99
CA ALA A 230 3.73 10.01 13.08
C ALA A 230 3.04 9.71 14.42
N SER A 231 1.95 10.42 14.73
CA SER A 231 1.18 10.21 15.95
C SER A 231 0.37 8.90 15.92
N SER A 232 -0.18 8.51 14.77
CA SER A 232 -0.92 7.26 14.60
C SER A 232 0.00 6.05 14.61
N VAL A 233 1.14 6.14 13.93
CA VAL A 233 2.19 5.11 13.96
C VAL A 233 2.69 4.93 15.39
N ILE A 234 2.94 6.01 16.11
CA ILE A 234 3.35 5.95 17.50
C ILE A 234 2.25 5.30 18.34
N ARG A 235 1.00 5.75 18.25
CA ARG A 235 -0.14 5.15 18.97
C ARG A 235 -0.23 3.63 18.72
N ASP A 236 -0.03 3.20 17.47
CA ASP A 236 -0.19 1.80 17.07
C ASP A 236 1.08 0.96 17.31
N LEU A 237 2.25 1.61 17.34
CA LEU A 237 3.55 1.00 17.60
C LEU A 237 3.90 0.92 19.08
N PHE A 238 3.20 1.65 19.94
CA PHE A 238 3.47 1.68 21.37
C PHE A 238 3.28 0.32 22.03
N THR A 239 4.30 -0.51 21.86
CA THR A 239 4.46 -1.78 22.56
C THR A 239 5.56 -1.61 23.63
N PRO A 240 5.52 -2.36 24.74
CA PRO A 240 6.51 -2.25 25.83
C PRO A 240 7.96 -2.54 25.40
N ASP A 241 8.15 -3.06 24.21
CA ASP A 241 9.42 -3.48 23.61
C ASP A 241 10.16 -2.36 22.86
N ILE A 242 9.64 -1.11 22.85
CA ILE A 242 10.35 0.03 22.29
C ILE A 242 11.41 0.54 23.26
N ASN A 243 12.66 0.55 22.80
CA ASN A 243 13.79 0.98 23.58
C ASN A 243 14.14 2.45 23.36
N LYS A 244 13.84 2.99 22.16
CA LYS A 244 14.27 4.34 21.79
C LYS A 244 13.37 4.93 20.71
N ILE A 245 13.07 6.24 20.81
CA ILE A 245 12.39 7.03 19.80
C ILE A 245 13.20 8.31 19.58
N VAL A 246 13.66 8.54 18.36
CA VAL A 246 14.46 9.71 18.00
C VAL A 246 13.69 10.57 17.02
N ILE A 247 13.61 11.88 17.26
CA ILE A 247 12.84 12.83 16.46
C ILE A 247 13.68 14.07 16.19
N ASP A 248 13.73 14.54 14.94
CA ASP A 248 14.43 15.75 14.53
C ASP A 248 13.54 17.02 14.53
N SER A 249 12.21 16.86 14.50
CA SER A 249 11.26 17.96 14.58
C SER A 249 10.97 18.36 16.02
N LYS A 250 11.33 19.61 16.40
CA LYS A 250 11.05 20.14 17.74
C LYS A 250 9.55 20.25 18.05
N LYS A 251 8.74 20.55 17.02
CA LYS A 251 7.27 20.64 17.13
C LYS A 251 6.68 19.28 17.45
N LEU A 252 7.06 18.25 16.68
CA LEU A 252 6.59 16.88 16.88
C LEU A 252 7.11 16.29 18.20
N TYR A 253 8.38 16.54 18.55
CA TYR A 253 8.96 16.11 19.83
C TYR A 253 8.12 16.60 21.02
N ARG A 254 7.79 17.91 21.09
CA ARG A 254 6.98 18.48 22.19
C ARG A 254 5.57 17.89 22.23
N LYS A 255 4.93 17.74 21.04
CA LYS A 255 3.59 17.13 20.93
C LYS A 255 3.58 15.69 21.47
N LEU A 256 4.61 14.91 21.11
CA LEU A 256 4.73 13.52 21.56
C LEU A 256 5.17 13.41 23.02
N GLN A 257 6.02 14.28 23.49
CA GLN A 257 6.41 14.33 24.89
C GLN A 257 5.19 14.56 25.79
N SER A 258 4.38 15.59 25.50
CA SER A 258 3.15 15.84 26.24
C SER A 258 2.18 14.65 26.18
N TYR A 259 2.00 14.08 25.00
CA TYR A 259 1.16 12.89 24.81
C TYR A 259 1.64 11.69 25.63
N LEU A 260 2.96 11.48 25.72
CA LEU A 260 3.56 10.36 26.45
C LEU A 260 3.53 10.58 27.97
N GLU A 261 3.76 11.80 28.42
CA GLU A 261 3.67 12.15 29.84
C GLU A 261 2.28 11.87 30.40
N ASP A 262 1.22 12.18 29.62
CA ASP A 262 -0.17 11.91 30.02
C ASP A 262 -0.51 10.41 30.04
N ILE A 263 0.11 9.64 29.15
CA ILE A 263 -0.33 8.27 28.88
C ILE A 263 0.58 7.21 29.50
N SER A 264 1.90 7.44 29.50
CA SER A 264 2.90 6.49 29.98
C SER A 264 4.23 7.19 30.32
N PRO A 265 4.36 7.77 31.50
CA PRO A 265 5.56 8.51 31.91
C PRO A 265 6.87 7.72 31.72
N ASN A 266 6.83 6.40 31.95
CA ASN A 266 7.99 5.53 31.73
C ASN A 266 8.49 5.51 30.29
N MET A 267 7.60 5.74 29.31
CA MET A 267 7.99 5.74 27.91
C MET A 267 8.45 7.12 27.42
N ALA A 268 8.11 8.19 28.14
CA ALA A 268 8.64 9.51 27.85
C ALA A 268 10.18 9.54 27.97
N ASN A 269 10.75 8.70 28.83
CA ASN A 269 12.20 8.55 29.00
C ASN A 269 12.92 7.92 27.78
N HIS A 270 12.18 7.26 26.88
CA HIS A 270 12.70 6.67 25.65
C HIS A 270 12.68 7.63 24.46
N LEU A 271 12.10 8.85 24.66
CA LEU A 271 11.99 9.87 23.63
C LEU A 271 13.22 10.78 23.63
N GLU A 272 13.93 10.84 22.52
CA GLU A 272 15.11 11.66 22.33
C GLU A 272 14.91 12.69 21.23
N TYR A 273 15.34 13.93 21.48
CA TYR A 273 15.38 14.95 20.45
C TYR A 273 16.75 14.94 19.75
N TYR A 274 16.74 14.79 18.43
CA TYR A 274 17.94 14.81 17.61
C TYR A 274 18.44 16.24 17.40
N LYS A 275 19.70 16.52 17.76
CA LYS A 275 20.26 17.89 17.78
C LYS A 275 21.38 18.13 16.76
N LEU A 276 21.81 17.10 16.03
CA LEU A 276 22.92 17.25 15.09
C LEU A 276 22.49 18.03 13.85
N LYS A 277 23.45 18.67 13.17
CA LYS A 277 23.20 19.42 11.93
C LYS A 277 22.97 18.53 10.72
N GLN A 278 23.58 17.33 10.72
CA GLN A 278 23.37 16.34 9.65
C GLN A 278 21.96 15.79 9.72
N PRO A 279 21.25 15.62 8.58
CA PRO A 279 19.92 15.02 8.57
C PRO A 279 19.88 13.66 9.27
N LEU A 280 18.81 13.38 10.02
CA LEU A 280 18.67 12.18 10.84
C LEU A 280 18.84 10.89 10.01
N PHE A 281 18.14 10.79 8.89
CA PHE A 281 18.15 9.60 8.04
C PHE A 281 19.52 9.37 7.38
N GLU A 282 20.21 10.44 7.01
CA GLU A 282 21.57 10.37 6.47
C GLU A 282 22.57 9.91 7.54
N SER A 283 22.51 10.50 8.74
CA SER A 283 23.42 10.15 9.85
C SER A 283 23.29 8.70 10.30
N MET A 284 22.10 8.11 10.13
CA MET A 284 21.82 6.71 10.45
C MET A 284 22.05 5.75 9.26
N GLY A 285 22.42 6.29 8.08
CA GLY A 285 22.64 5.49 6.87
C GLY A 285 21.36 4.98 6.19
N PHE A 286 20.18 5.47 6.60
CA PHE A 286 18.90 5.02 6.06
C PHE A 286 18.69 5.44 4.62
N GLU A 287 19.23 6.59 4.18
CA GLU A 287 19.14 7.04 2.78
C GLU A 287 19.71 6.00 1.81
N ASN A 288 20.85 5.42 2.13
CA ASN A 288 21.44 4.35 1.31
C ASN A 288 20.58 3.08 1.25
N GLU A 289 19.87 2.77 2.34
CA GLU A 289 18.93 1.64 2.34
C GLU A 289 17.67 1.97 1.52
N LEU A 290 17.13 3.19 1.61
CA LEU A 290 16.00 3.66 0.80
C LEU A 290 16.31 3.58 -0.70
N ASP A 291 17.49 4.03 -1.12
CA ASP A 291 17.92 3.93 -2.53
C ASP A 291 17.98 2.48 -3.03
N LYS A 292 18.34 1.53 -2.18
CA LYS A 292 18.32 0.10 -2.51
C LYS A 292 16.89 -0.44 -2.65
N LEU A 293 15.93 0.10 -1.87
CA LEU A 293 14.53 -0.34 -1.90
C LEU A 293 13.81 0.03 -3.20
N LEU A 294 14.27 1.04 -3.91
CA LEU A 294 13.74 1.39 -5.23
C LEU A 294 14.21 0.44 -6.34
N ARG A 295 15.21 -0.41 -6.05
CA ARG A 295 15.76 -1.37 -7.03
C ARG A 295 15.08 -2.73 -6.89
N PRO A 296 14.84 -3.47 -8.00
CA PRO A 296 14.23 -4.81 -7.92
C PRO A 296 15.17 -5.85 -7.29
N LYS A 297 16.49 -5.68 -7.41
CA LYS A 297 17.48 -6.67 -6.97
C LYS A 297 17.91 -6.46 -5.53
N VAL A 298 17.82 -7.53 -4.73
CA VAL A 298 18.22 -7.59 -3.31
C VAL A 298 19.27 -8.68 -3.12
N TRP A 299 20.45 -8.31 -2.65
CA TRP A 299 21.52 -9.26 -2.37
C TRP A 299 21.35 -9.92 -1.00
N LEU A 300 21.58 -11.22 -0.94
CA LEU A 300 21.67 -12.01 0.29
C LEU A 300 23.13 -12.08 0.77
N ASN A 301 23.32 -12.33 2.06
CA ASN A 301 24.67 -12.43 2.65
C ASN A 301 25.49 -13.57 2.06
N SER A 302 24.82 -14.64 1.61
CA SER A 302 25.45 -15.78 0.93
C SER A 302 26.02 -15.45 -0.45
N GLY A 303 25.68 -14.28 -1.04
CA GLY A 303 26.01 -13.94 -2.43
C GLY A 303 24.94 -14.38 -3.44
N ALA A 304 23.87 -15.00 -3.00
CA ALA A 304 22.64 -15.17 -3.75
C ALA A 304 21.87 -13.85 -3.81
N TYR A 305 20.78 -13.77 -4.56
CA TYR A 305 19.97 -12.56 -4.64
C TYR A 305 18.49 -12.86 -4.95
N LEU A 306 17.65 -11.92 -4.57
CA LEU A 306 16.24 -11.88 -4.93
C LEU A 306 16.02 -10.86 -6.04
N ILE A 307 15.08 -11.14 -6.94
CA ILE A 307 14.45 -10.14 -7.81
C ILE A 307 13.02 -9.98 -7.34
N ILE A 308 12.62 -8.75 -7.01
CA ILE A 308 11.28 -8.43 -6.52
C ILE A 308 10.67 -7.44 -7.50
N GLU A 309 9.61 -7.87 -8.19
CA GLU A 309 8.91 -7.07 -9.17
C GLU A 309 7.43 -6.98 -8.83
N LYS A 310 6.87 -5.79 -9.01
CA LYS A 310 5.45 -5.53 -8.84
C LYS A 310 4.81 -5.40 -10.22
N THR A 311 3.85 -6.27 -10.51
CA THR A 311 2.96 -6.15 -11.66
C THR A 311 1.65 -5.45 -11.26
N GLU A 312 0.75 -5.23 -12.19
CA GLU A 312 -0.58 -4.71 -11.91
C GLU A 312 -1.37 -5.61 -10.93
N ALA A 313 -1.30 -6.92 -11.09
CA ALA A 313 -2.12 -7.90 -10.37
C ALA A 313 -1.43 -8.51 -9.13
N MET A 314 -0.11 -8.63 -9.13
CA MET A 314 0.63 -9.37 -8.12
C MET A 314 2.06 -8.89 -7.95
N VAL A 315 2.70 -9.34 -6.89
CA VAL A 315 4.15 -9.22 -6.66
C VAL A 315 4.79 -10.56 -6.96
N VAL A 316 5.87 -10.54 -7.71
CA VAL A 316 6.66 -11.75 -8.02
C VAL A 316 8.03 -11.62 -7.37
N VAL A 317 8.48 -12.69 -6.74
CA VAL A 317 9.80 -12.79 -6.12
C VAL A 317 10.50 -14.00 -6.72
N ASP A 318 11.65 -13.78 -7.36
CA ASP A 318 12.51 -14.82 -7.93
C ASP A 318 13.80 -14.94 -7.11
N VAL A 319 14.16 -16.16 -6.72
CA VAL A 319 15.33 -16.48 -5.89
C VAL A 319 16.43 -17.04 -6.76
N ASN A 320 17.56 -16.35 -6.81
CA ASN A 320 18.70 -16.70 -7.63
C ASN A 320 19.93 -17.09 -6.79
N SER A 321 20.63 -18.16 -7.16
CA SER A 321 21.86 -18.60 -6.48
C SER A 321 23.03 -17.62 -6.63
N GLY A 322 23.05 -16.81 -7.67
CA GLY A 322 24.05 -15.76 -7.88
C GLY A 322 25.48 -16.28 -7.89
N ARG A 323 26.30 -15.73 -6.99
CA ARG A 323 27.72 -16.09 -6.83
C ARG A 323 27.94 -17.15 -5.73
N PHE A 324 26.88 -17.73 -5.20
CA PHE A 324 27.00 -18.74 -4.16
C PHE A 324 27.63 -20.03 -4.72
N ILE A 325 28.85 -20.34 -4.27
CA ILE A 325 29.54 -21.59 -4.60
C ILE A 325 29.55 -22.45 -3.33
N GLY A 326 28.56 -23.31 -3.20
CA GLY A 326 28.49 -24.24 -2.06
C GLY A 326 29.47 -25.41 -2.24
N LYS A 327 29.99 -25.92 -1.11
CA LYS A 327 30.87 -27.12 -1.05
C LYS A 327 30.06 -28.42 -0.92
N LYS A 328 28.73 -28.34 -0.81
CA LYS A 328 27.80 -29.44 -0.58
C LYS A 328 27.09 -29.84 -1.88
N ASN A 329 26.21 -30.85 -1.79
CA ASN A 329 25.40 -31.22 -2.92
C ASN A 329 24.40 -30.09 -3.31
N HIS A 330 23.83 -30.17 -4.50
CA HIS A 330 22.96 -29.13 -5.04
C HIS A 330 21.73 -28.87 -4.14
N GLU A 331 21.09 -29.94 -3.66
CA GLU A 331 19.88 -29.90 -2.81
C GLU A 331 20.15 -29.14 -1.48
N GLU A 332 21.25 -29.43 -0.80
CA GLU A 332 21.61 -28.75 0.44
C GLU A 332 21.95 -27.27 0.23
N ASN A 333 22.53 -26.94 -0.92
CA ASN A 333 22.84 -25.56 -1.30
C ASN A 333 21.56 -24.78 -1.58
N SER A 334 20.62 -25.37 -2.35
CA SER A 334 19.29 -24.79 -2.63
C SER A 334 18.53 -24.55 -1.32
N LEU A 335 18.50 -25.54 -0.43
CA LEU A 335 17.82 -25.40 0.88
C LEU A 335 18.41 -24.25 1.69
N LYS A 336 19.75 -24.12 1.75
CA LYS A 336 20.41 -23.06 2.51
C LYS A 336 20.06 -21.68 1.98
N ILE A 337 20.13 -21.49 0.67
CA ILE A 337 19.79 -20.22 0.01
C ILE A 337 18.30 -19.90 0.25
N ASN A 338 17.42 -20.86 0.03
CA ASN A 338 15.99 -20.68 0.18
C ASN A 338 15.59 -20.33 1.63
N LEU A 339 16.26 -20.92 2.65
CA LEU A 339 16.04 -20.56 4.06
C LEU A 339 16.48 -19.11 4.36
N GLU A 340 17.59 -18.65 3.76
CA GLU A 340 18.02 -17.25 3.87
C GLU A 340 17.03 -16.33 3.13
N ALA A 341 16.61 -16.73 1.93
CA ALA A 341 15.61 -16.03 1.13
C ALA A 341 14.28 -15.84 1.88
N CYS A 342 13.78 -16.83 2.61
CA CYS A 342 12.57 -16.71 3.42
C CYS A 342 12.61 -15.54 4.40
N LYS A 343 13.74 -15.35 5.08
CA LYS A 343 13.93 -14.28 6.04
C LYS A 343 13.94 -12.93 5.36
N GLU A 344 14.70 -12.83 4.25
CA GLU A 344 14.82 -11.58 3.51
C GLU A 344 13.51 -11.23 2.78
N VAL A 345 12.81 -12.19 2.19
CA VAL A 345 11.48 -11.96 1.58
C VAL A 345 10.51 -11.41 2.62
N ALA A 346 10.40 -12.02 3.80
CA ALA A 346 9.54 -11.53 4.87
C ALA A 346 9.93 -10.10 5.29
N ARG A 347 11.22 -9.78 5.38
CA ARG A 347 11.72 -8.44 5.66
C ARG A 347 11.36 -7.45 4.54
N GLN A 348 11.58 -7.80 3.28
CA GLN A 348 11.32 -6.95 2.12
C GLN A 348 9.83 -6.67 1.94
N LEU A 349 8.95 -7.63 2.20
CA LEU A 349 7.50 -7.43 2.18
C LEU A 349 7.06 -6.35 3.18
N ARG A 350 7.64 -6.34 4.40
CA ARG A 350 7.39 -5.32 5.43
C ARG A 350 8.02 -3.98 5.04
N LEU A 351 9.26 -3.99 4.61
CA LEU A 351 10.08 -2.82 4.36
C LEU A 351 9.59 -2.00 3.17
N ARG A 352 9.19 -2.69 2.07
CA ARG A 352 8.61 -2.07 0.86
C ARG A 352 7.10 -1.92 0.92
N ASP A 353 6.46 -2.43 1.98
CA ASP A 353 4.99 -2.53 2.12
C ASP A 353 4.29 -3.17 0.91
N LEU A 354 4.87 -4.27 0.42
CA LEU A 354 4.31 -5.02 -0.69
C LEU A 354 3.09 -5.82 -0.22
N SER A 355 2.00 -5.78 -0.97
CA SER A 355 0.71 -6.34 -0.56
C SER A 355 -0.09 -6.88 -1.75
N GLY A 356 -1.16 -7.61 -1.47
CA GLY A 356 -1.95 -8.31 -2.47
C GLY A 356 -1.50 -9.76 -2.61
N LEU A 357 -1.62 -10.31 -3.81
CA LEU A 357 -1.10 -11.62 -4.16
C LEU A 357 0.42 -11.54 -4.34
N VAL A 358 1.15 -12.44 -3.70
CA VAL A 358 2.61 -12.57 -3.82
C VAL A 358 2.93 -13.99 -4.24
N VAL A 359 3.72 -14.15 -5.27
CA VAL A 359 4.21 -15.44 -5.77
C VAL A 359 5.73 -15.46 -5.62
N ILE A 360 6.24 -16.50 -5.01
CA ILE A 360 7.67 -16.68 -4.75
C ILE A 360 8.14 -17.92 -5.49
N ASP A 361 9.13 -17.73 -6.36
CA ASP A 361 9.84 -18.79 -7.07
C ASP A 361 11.14 -19.10 -6.33
N PHE A 362 11.14 -20.20 -5.57
CA PHE A 362 12.32 -20.66 -4.86
C PHE A 362 13.19 -21.53 -5.76
N ILE A 363 14.50 -21.58 -5.47
CA ILE A 363 15.38 -22.52 -6.17
C ILE A 363 14.85 -23.93 -5.98
N ASP A 364 14.77 -24.68 -7.09
CA ASP A 364 14.23 -26.04 -7.14
C ASP A 364 14.79 -26.96 -6.07
N MET A 365 13.87 -27.71 -5.43
CA MET A 365 14.16 -28.75 -4.44
C MET A 365 13.36 -29.99 -4.76
N ARG A 366 14.01 -31.15 -4.76
CA ARG A 366 13.39 -32.44 -5.08
C ARG A 366 12.74 -33.08 -3.85
N GLU A 367 13.30 -32.81 -2.65
CA GLU A 367 12.84 -33.41 -1.41
C GLU A 367 11.67 -32.63 -0.82
N GLU A 368 10.48 -33.23 -0.73
CA GLU A 368 9.32 -32.62 -0.07
C GLU A 368 9.61 -32.19 1.38
N ALA A 369 10.49 -32.92 2.08
CA ALA A 369 10.88 -32.55 3.44
C ALA A 369 11.56 -31.17 3.48
N ASN A 370 12.35 -30.82 2.48
CA ASN A 370 13.00 -29.52 2.35
C ASN A 370 12.00 -28.43 1.95
N GLN A 371 11.07 -28.72 1.03
CA GLN A 371 9.98 -27.81 0.67
C GLN A 371 9.11 -27.46 1.90
N ARG A 372 8.80 -28.45 2.75
CA ARG A 372 8.07 -28.21 4.02
C ARG A 372 8.87 -27.34 4.99
N LYS A 373 10.20 -27.50 5.08
CA LYS A 373 11.04 -26.62 5.93
C LYS A 373 10.96 -25.16 5.47
N ILE A 374 11.04 -24.91 4.17
CA ILE A 374 10.90 -23.55 3.59
C ILE A 374 9.53 -22.96 3.94
N TYR A 375 8.45 -23.70 3.70
CA TYR A 375 7.10 -23.27 4.05
C TYR A 375 6.97 -22.87 5.53
N TYR A 376 7.48 -23.69 6.45
CA TYR A 376 7.39 -23.41 7.88
C TYR A 376 8.29 -22.23 8.30
N GLU A 377 9.50 -22.10 7.72
CA GLU A 377 10.39 -20.97 8.03
C GLU A 377 9.78 -19.65 7.53
N LEU A 378 9.27 -19.60 6.30
CA LEU A 378 8.59 -18.41 5.80
C LEU A 378 7.38 -18.03 6.68
N ARG A 379 6.54 -19.00 7.04
CA ARG A 379 5.41 -18.78 7.95
C ARG A 379 5.83 -18.24 9.31
N LYS A 380 6.94 -18.70 9.83
CA LYS A 380 7.51 -18.25 11.11
C LYS A 380 7.95 -16.78 11.01
N GLU A 381 8.68 -16.41 9.95
CA GLU A 381 9.15 -15.05 9.75
C GLU A 381 7.97 -14.07 9.51
N LEU A 382 6.97 -14.49 8.75
CA LEU A 382 5.76 -13.70 8.49
C LEU A 382 4.85 -13.48 9.73
N LYS A 383 5.01 -14.26 10.82
CA LYS A 383 4.32 -13.97 12.09
C LYS A 383 4.71 -12.65 12.73
N LYS A 384 5.89 -12.11 12.38
CA LYS A 384 6.37 -10.80 12.83
C LYS A 384 5.64 -9.64 12.12
N ASP A 385 4.99 -9.91 10.98
CA ASP A 385 4.24 -8.93 10.22
C ASP A 385 2.92 -8.56 10.93
N ARG A 386 2.54 -7.31 10.86
CA ARG A 386 1.26 -6.80 11.40
C ARG A 386 0.11 -7.05 10.46
N ALA A 387 0.39 -7.09 9.15
CA ALA A 387 -0.60 -7.38 8.14
C ALA A 387 -1.11 -8.82 8.27
N LYS A 388 -2.35 -9.04 7.91
CA LYS A 388 -2.86 -10.41 7.79
C LYS A 388 -2.22 -11.06 6.57
N VAL A 389 -1.59 -12.22 6.80
CA VAL A 389 -0.93 -12.99 5.76
C VAL A 389 -1.54 -14.40 5.74
N ALA A 390 -1.85 -14.89 4.54
CA ALA A 390 -2.20 -16.28 4.30
C ALA A 390 -1.19 -16.88 3.33
N VAL A 391 -0.64 -18.04 3.65
CA VAL A 391 0.42 -18.70 2.88
C VAL A 391 -0.07 -20.10 2.51
N SER A 392 0.02 -20.48 1.23
CA SER A 392 -0.22 -21.84 0.75
C SER A 392 1.06 -22.69 0.79
N PRO A 393 0.97 -24.02 0.84
CA PRO A 393 2.12 -24.87 0.59
C PRO A 393 2.72 -24.62 -0.81
N ILE A 394 3.97 -25.04 -1.02
CA ILE A 394 4.59 -24.98 -2.34
C ILE A 394 3.76 -25.85 -3.32
N SER A 395 3.44 -25.27 -4.46
CA SER A 395 2.63 -25.92 -5.50
C SER A 395 3.42 -27.00 -6.27
N GLU A 396 2.74 -27.79 -7.08
CA GLU A 396 3.39 -28.79 -7.98
C GLU A 396 4.35 -28.14 -8.99
N PHE A 397 4.20 -26.84 -9.25
CA PHE A 397 5.09 -26.06 -10.11
C PHE A 397 6.30 -25.45 -9.40
N GLY A 398 6.51 -25.76 -8.10
CA GLY A 398 7.61 -25.21 -7.31
C GLY A 398 7.35 -23.82 -6.73
N LEU A 399 6.19 -23.22 -7.02
CA LEU A 399 5.85 -21.85 -6.60
C LEU A 399 5.19 -21.84 -5.21
N LEU A 400 5.55 -20.85 -4.40
CA LEU A 400 4.85 -20.56 -3.15
C LEU A 400 3.96 -19.34 -3.34
N GLU A 401 2.67 -19.53 -3.07
CA GLU A 401 1.66 -18.48 -3.17
C GLU A 401 1.27 -17.97 -1.80
N MET A 402 1.13 -16.67 -1.68
CA MET A 402 0.65 -16.05 -0.45
C MET A 402 -0.17 -14.79 -0.73
N THR A 403 -0.98 -14.40 0.23
CA THR A 403 -1.66 -13.11 0.21
C THR A 403 -1.28 -12.29 1.43
N ARG A 404 -1.00 -11.01 1.23
CA ARG A 404 -0.75 -10.03 2.29
C ARG A 404 -1.76 -8.90 2.20
N GLN A 405 -2.46 -8.63 3.30
CA GLN A 405 -3.44 -7.56 3.36
C GLN A 405 -2.78 -6.22 3.07
N ARG A 406 -3.35 -5.43 2.14
CA ARG A 406 -2.92 -4.06 1.90
C ARG A 406 -3.37 -3.17 3.06
N ILE A 407 -2.41 -2.51 3.71
CA ILE A 407 -2.66 -1.54 4.77
C ILE A 407 -2.53 -0.12 4.20
N ARG A 408 -1.61 0.10 3.26
CA ARG A 408 -1.29 1.39 2.63
C ARG A 408 -0.65 1.19 1.24
N LEU A 409 -0.25 2.30 0.60
CA LEU A 409 0.52 2.28 -0.65
C LEU A 409 1.90 1.66 -0.40
N SER A 410 2.47 1.00 -1.42
CA SER A 410 3.83 0.51 -1.33
C SER A 410 4.83 1.68 -1.27
N LEU A 411 6.00 1.44 -0.69
CA LEU A 411 7.05 2.46 -0.60
C LEU A 411 7.42 3.00 -2.00
N LEU A 412 7.48 2.12 -3.00
CA LEU A 412 7.73 2.51 -4.38
C LEU A 412 6.67 3.49 -4.90
N ASP A 413 5.38 3.19 -4.69
CA ASP A 413 4.28 4.05 -5.14
C ASP A 413 4.28 5.41 -4.41
N SER A 414 4.80 5.45 -3.16
CA SER A 414 4.87 6.69 -2.36
C SER A 414 6.05 7.58 -2.74
N MET A 415 7.17 6.98 -3.19
CA MET A 415 8.43 7.69 -3.42
C MET A 415 8.74 7.93 -4.91
N SER A 416 7.99 7.32 -5.84
CA SER A 416 8.26 7.42 -7.27
C SER A 416 7.00 7.78 -8.07
N GLU A 417 7.23 8.25 -9.27
CA GLU A 417 6.21 8.49 -10.29
C GLU A 417 6.43 7.55 -11.47
N GLU A 418 5.39 7.34 -12.26
CA GLU A 418 5.49 6.54 -13.47
C GLU A 418 6.46 7.19 -14.47
N CYS A 419 7.35 6.39 -15.04
CA CYS A 419 8.34 6.91 -15.99
C CYS A 419 7.65 7.49 -17.24
N PRO A 420 7.82 8.77 -17.56
CA PRO A 420 7.14 9.39 -18.70
C PRO A 420 7.61 8.84 -20.06
N THR A 421 8.76 8.15 -20.10
CA THR A 421 9.30 7.59 -21.34
C THR A 421 8.77 6.20 -21.64
N CYS A 422 8.69 5.31 -20.64
CA CYS A 422 8.31 3.92 -20.86
C CYS A 422 6.95 3.54 -20.25
N HIS A 423 6.30 4.47 -19.54
CA HIS A 423 5.00 4.26 -18.86
C HIS A 423 4.95 2.94 -18.08
N GLY A 424 6.01 2.67 -17.30
CA GLY A 424 6.11 1.47 -16.48
C GLY A 424 6.56 0.20 -17.19
N SER A 425 6.69 0.18 -18.53
CA SER A 425 7.07 -1.03 -19.29
C SER A 425 8.55 -1.44 -19.14
N GLY A 426 9.42 -0.53 -18.69
CA GLY A 426 10.86 -0.72 -18.59
C GLY A 426 11.57 -0.87 -19.93
N ARG A 427 10.84 -0.71 -21.05
CA ARG A 427 11.35 -0.86 -22.42
C ARG A 427 10.86 0.28 -23.30
N ILE A 428 11.71 0.67 -24.26
CA ILE A 428 11.37 1.62 -25.32
C ILE A 428 11.62 0.96 -26.67
N MET A 429 11.04 1.51 -27.73
CA MET A 429 11.24 1.00 -29.08
C MET A 429 12.70 1.09 -29.49
N SER A 430 13.20 0.05 -30.21
CA SER A 430 14.56 0.11 -30.74
C SER A 430 14.66 1.16 -31.87
N ARG A 431 15.85 1.72 -32.04
CA ARG A 431 16.11 2.76 -33.05
C ARG A 431 15.78 2.25 -34.47
N GLU A 432 16.08 1.02 -34.75
CA GLU A 432 15.81 0.36 -36.05
C GLU A 432 14.30 0.21 -36.28
N THR A 433 13.57 -0.19 -35.26
CA THR A 433 12.09 -0.30 -35.33
C THR A 433 11.46 1.07 -35.54
N LEU A 434 11.96 2.11 -34.85
CA LEU A 434 11.48 3.46 -35.05
C LEU A 434 11.70 3.96 -36.47
N ILE A 435 12.89 3.70 -37.07
CA ILE A 435 13.18 4.05 -38.46
C ILE A 435 12.23 3.31 -39.43
N THR A 436 11.94 2.05 -39.16
CA THR A 436 10.97 1.28 -39.97
C THR A 436 9.55 1.87 -39.85
N ARG A 437 9.11 2.33 -38.68
CA ARG A 437 7.83 3.02 -38.52
C ARG A 437 7.78 4.35 -39.27
N ILE A 438 8.89 5.09 -39.27
CA ILE A 438 9.04 6.32 -40.06
C ILE A 438 8.89 6.02 -41.57
N ASP A 439 9.53 4.96 -42.05
CA ASP A 439 9.39 4.53 -43.46
C ASP A 439 7.95 4.14 -43.81
N HIS A 440 7.30 3.33 -42.98
CA HIS A 440 5.90 2.96 -43.17
C HIS A 440 4.97 4.17 -43.16
N TRP A 441 5.22 5.14 -42.26
CA TRP A 441 4.46 6.39 -42.21
C TRP A 441 4.66 7.18 -43.53
N LEU A 442 5.88 7.33 -43.98
CA LEU A 442 6.20 8.03 -45.25
C LEU A 442 5.48 7.39 -46.43
N ARG A 443 5.50 6.06 -46.55
CA ARG A 443 4.78 5.35 -47.61
C ARG A 443 3.28 5.59 -47.57
N ARG A 444 2.68 5.52 -46.37
CA ARG A 444 1.26 5.81 -46.17
C ARG A 444 0.92 7.26 -46.51
N TYR A 445 1.74 8.19 -46.09
CA TYR A 445 1.53 9.62 -46.37
C TYR A 445 1.63 9.90 -47.88
N LYS A 446 2.64 9.34 -48.56
CA LYS A 446 2.86 9.51 -50.00
C LYS A 446 1.76 8.91 -50.86
N SER A 447 1.06 7.87 -50.39
CA SER A 447 -0.08 7.31 -51.14
C SER A 447 -1.23 8.32 -51.28
N LYS A 448 -1.29 9.33 -50.44
CA LYS A 448 -2.36 10.35 -50.41
C LYS A 448 -1.88 11.75 -50.78
N HIS A 449 -0.60 12.05 -50.64
CA HIS A 449 -0.02 13.37 -50.78
C HIS A 449 1.23 13.38 -51.67
N ARG A 450 1.39 14.41 -52.50
CA ARG A 450 2.55 14.60 -53.41
C ARG A 450 3.63 15.53 -52.84
N SER A 451 3.69 15.73 -51.54
CA SER A 451 4.67 16.59 -50.90
C SER A 451 6.10 16.07 -51.13
N LEU A 452 7.04 16.94 -51.54
CA LEU A 452 8.43 16.59 -51.84
C LEU A 452 9.39 16.92 -50.68
N LYS A 453 8.98 17.76 -49.73
CA LYS A 453 9.82 18.19 -48.60
C LYS A 453 9.05 18.08 -47.27
N LEU A 454 9.64 17.41 -46.30
CA LEU A 454 9.10 17.22 -44.98
C LEU A 454 10.17 17.53 -43.91
N ILE A 455 9.74 17.99 -42.75
CA ILE A 455 10.60 18.12 -41.59
C ILE A 455 10.21 16.99 -40.64
N LEU A 456 11.21 16.22 -40.20
CA LEU A 456 11.07 15.15 -39.21
C LEU A 456 11.69 15.60 -37.91
N GLU A 457 10.85 15.81 -36.90
CA GLU A 457 11.28 16.06 -35.54
C GLU A 457 11.41 14.77 -34.77
N LEU A 458 12.51 14.61 -34.06
CA LEU A 458 12.89 13.45 -33.27
C LEU A 458 13.55 13.91 -31.97
N HIS A 459 13.56 13.05 -30.97
CA HIS A 459 14.44 13.24 -29.82
C HIS A 459 15.89 13.46 -30.30
N PRO A 460 16.67 14.38 -29.69
CA PRO A 460 18.01 14.75 -30.18
C PRO A 460 18.94 13.56 -30.41
N GLU A 461 18.99 12.58 -29.51
CA GLU A 461 19.81 11.37 -29.67
C GLU A 461 19.45 10.52 -30.90
N ILE A 462 18.16 10.44 -31.22
CA ILE A 462 17.67 9.71 -32.39
C ILE A 462 17.93 10.51 -33.67
N ALA A 463 17.75 11.83 -33.61
CA ALA A 463 18.05 12.73 -34.70
C ALA A 463 19.53 12.64 -35.10
N ASP A 464 20.45 12.67 -34.12
CA ASP A 464 21.89 12.55 -34.36
C ASP A 464 22.28 11.14 -34.86
N PHE A 465 21.67 10.09 -34.30
CA PHE A 465 21.86 8.72 -34.82
C PHE A 465 21.46 8.61 -36.27
N LEU A 466 20.30 9.15 -36.66
CA LEU A 466 19.82 9.07 -38.05
C LEU A 466 20.63 9.97 -38.99
N LYS A 467 21.08 11.17 -38.56
CA LYS A 467 22.00 12.05 -39.32
C LYS A 467 23.35 11.37 -39.61
N ASN A 468 23.89 10.66 -38.61
CA ASN A 468 25.15 9.93 -38.71
C ASN A 468 25.01 8.65 -39.55
N ASN A 469 23.84 8.02 -39.57
CA ASN A 469 23.53 6.87 -40.40
C ASN A 469 23.08 7.30 -41.82
N LYS A 470 24.03 7.87 -42.58
CA LYS A 470 23.75 8.40 -43.95
C LYS A 470 23.10 7.36 -44.87
N LYS A 471 23.37 6.07 -44.67
CA LYS A 471 22.79 4.99 -45.48
C LYS A 471 21.29 4.82 -45.22
N ALA A 472 20.89 4.81 -43.96
CA ALA A 472 19.47 4.73 -43.56
C ALA A 472 18.70 5.97 -44.00
N LEU A 473 19.24 7.16 -43.75
CA LEU A 473 18.61 8.43 -44.14
C LEU A 473 18.43 8.56 -45.65
N ARG A 474 19.48 8.24 -46.46
CA ARG A 474 19.38 8.21 -47.92
C ARG A 474 18.37 7.19 -48.38
N GLY A 475 18.32 5.99 -47.74
CA GLY A 475 17.34 4.96 -48.03
C GLY A 475 15.91 5.46 -47.86
N LEU A 476 15.62 6.09 -46.73
CA LEU A 476 14.30 6.69 -46.44
C LEU A 476 13.90 7.75 -47.49
N MET A 477 14.83 8.65 -47.83
CA MET A 477 14.59 9.70 -48.83
C MET A 477 14.37 9.15 -50.23
N TRP A 478 15.20 8.21 -50.66
CA TRP A 478 15.18 7.62 -52.03
C TRP A 478 13.96 6.74 -52.27
N GLN A 479 13.67 5.84 -51.31
CA GLN A 479 12.52 4.92 -51.44
C GLN A 479 11.18 5.64 -51.43
N ASN A 480 11.11 6.78 -50.74
CA ASN A 480 9.87 7.56 -50.61
C ASN A 480 9.84 8.80 -51.50
N PHE A 481 10.86 9.03 -52.36
CA PHE A 481 10.95 10.23 -53.23
C PHE A 481 10.64 11.52 -52.46
N THR A 482 11.23 11.69 -51.26
CA THR A 482 10.93 12.81 -50.36
C THR A 482 12.21 13.30 -49.69
N TYR A 483 12.44 14.59 -49.74
CA TYR A 483 13.52 15.22 -48.97
C TYR A 483 13.08 15.40 -47.50
N ILE A 484 13.89 14.88 -46.58
CA ILE A 484 13.61 14.93 -45.16
C ILE A 484 14.67 15.76 -44.45
N SER A 485 14.26 16.88 -43.84
CA SER A 485 15.10 17.66 -42.92
C SER A 485 14.87 17.17 -41.50
N ILE A 486 15.95 16.79 -40.80
CA ILE A 486 15.86 16.25 -39.41
C ILE A 486 16.13 17.35 -38.42
N GLN A 487 15.22 17.54 -37.46
CA GLN A 487 15.35 18.45 -36.35
C GLN A 487 15.29 17.67 -35.03
N GLY A 488 16.18 18.01 -34.07
CA GLY A 488 16.11 17.49 -32.70
C GLY A 488 15.18 18.35 -31.89
N ASN A 489 14.27 17.71 -31.14
CA ASN A 489 13.34 18.39 -30.23
C ASN A 489 13.30 17.62 -28.88
N ASN A 490 13.61 18.31 -27.78
CA ASN A 490 13.62 17.70 -26.43
C ASN A 490 12.21 17.39 -25.89
N ASP A 491 11.17 17.98 -26.49
CA ASP A 491 9.77 17.74 -26.08
C ASP A 491 9.20 16.42 -26.66
N ILE A 492 9.98 15.74 -27.51
CA ILE A 492 9.58 14.47 -28.14
C ILE A 492 10.29 13.32 -27.44
N SER A 493 9.53 12.31 -27.03
CA SER A 493 10.07 11.08 -26.42
C SER A 493 10.93 10.29 -27.41
N ARG A 494 11.81 9.40 -26.89
CA ARG A 494 12.77 8.64 -27.70
C ARG A 494 12.13 7.63 -28.68
N ASP A 495 10.88 7.28 -28.48
CA ASP A 495 10.07 6.34 -29.25
C ASP A 495 8.97 7.03 -30.09
N GLU A 496 9.02 8.36 -30.14
CA GLU A 496 8.07 9.18 -30.87
C GLU A 496 8.74 9.94 -32.01
N PHE A 497 7.93 10.32 -32.98
CA PHE A 497 8.34 11.23 -34.05
C PHE A 497 7.18 12.11 -34.50
N ARG A 498 7.52 13.28 -35.05
CA ARG A 498 6.57 14.24 -35.56
C ARG A 498 6.99 14.67 -36.96
N PHE A 499 6.03 14.74 -37.88
CA PHE A 499 6.23 15.32 -39.20
C PHE A 499 5.60 16.69 -39.31
N LEU A 500 6.37 17.65 -39.84
CA LEU A 500 5.91 18.99 -40.12
C LEU A 500 6.00 19.25 -41.64
N SER A 501 5.09 20.13 -42.13
CA SER A 501 5.17 20.64 -43.51
C SER A 501 6.31 21.61 -43.63
N SER A 502 7.10 21.47 -44.71
CA SER A 502 8.16 22.43 -45.03
C SER A 502 7.63 23.74 -45.67
N SER A 503 6.35 23.83 -46.03
CA SER A 503 5.67 24.99 -46.59
C SER A 503 4.77 25.65 -45.58
N ASN A 504 4.71 26.98 -45.55
CA ASN A 504 3.81 27.80 -44.72
C ASN A 504 3.84 27.52 -43.19
N GLY A 505 4.94 27.89 -42.55
CA GLY A 505 4.95 28.05 -41.09
C GLY A 505 5.08 26.76 -40.30
N GLN A 506 5.69 25.71 -40.84
CA GLN A 506 5.97 24.43 -40.12
C GLN A 506 4.75 23.82 -39.46
N LYS A 507 3.63 23.77 -40.16
CA LYS A 507 2.39 23.17 -39.62
C LYS A 507 2.56 21.68 -39.37
N GLU A 508 2.19 21.23 -38.19
CA GLU A 508 2.19 19.80 -37.82
C GLU A 508 1.26 19.01 -38.75
N ILE A 509 1.78 17.89 -39.29
CA ILE A 509 1.04 16.96 -40.12
C ILE A 509 0.52 15.81 -39.24
N GLU A 510 1.40 15.16 -38.50
CA GLU A 510 1.03 14.06 -37.59
C GLU A 510 2.14 13.87 -36.54
N HIS A 511 1.73 13.63 -35.29
CA HIS A 511 2.57 13.18 -34.20
C HIS A 511 2.28 11.71 -33.94
N VAL A 512 3.31 10.86 -33.94
CA VAL A 512 3.18 9.40 -33.79
C VAL A 512 3.99 8.95 -32.58
N GLY A 513 3.32 8.39 -31.58
CA GLY A 513 3.92 7.83 -30.35
C GLY A 513 3.24 6.55 -29.90
N ILE A 514 3.84 5.82 -28.96
CA ILE A 514 3.22 4.72 -28.25
C ILE A 514 2.45 5.32 -27.08
N GLY A 515 1.14 5.44 -27.19
CA GLY A 515 0.28 5.99 -26.11
C GLY A 515 -0.50 7.25 -26.47
N HIS A 516 -0.19 7.92 -27.57
CA HIS A 516 -1.00 9.03 -28.08
C HIS A 516 -2.16 8.59 -28.99
N LYS A 517 -2.90 7.55 -28.64
CA LYS A 517 -4.31 7.52 -28.97
C LYS A 517 -5.02 8.26 -27.84
N LYS A 518 -5.32 9.55 -28.04
CA LYS A 518 -6.44 10.15 -27.36
C LYS A 518 -7.64 9.30 -27.72
N ASP A 519 -8.07 8.45 -26.81
CA ASP A 519 -9.38 7.86 -26.88
C ASP A 519 -10.36 9.04 -26.86
N LYS A 520 -10.81 9.42 -28.06
CA LYS A 520 -11.99 10.22 -28.21
C LYS A 520 -13.15 9.29 -27.85
N ALA A 521 -13.55 9.30 -26.56
CA ALA A 521 -14.84 8.83 -26.12
C ALA A 521 -15.88 9.89 -26.48
#